data_d4902ead7c7ec53750c814e0a7e3aec6
#
_entry.id   d4902ead7c7ec53750c814e0a7e3aec6
#
_cell.length_a   1.000
_cell.length_b   1.000
_cell.length_c   1.000
_cell.angle_alpha   90.00
_cell.angle_beta   90.00
_cell.angle_gamma   90.00
#
_symmetry.space_group_name_H-M   'P 1'
#
loop_
_entity.id
_entity.type
_entity.pdbx_description
1 polymer ?
#
loop_
_entity_poly.entity_id
_entity_poly.type
_entity_poly.pdbx_seq_one_letter_code
_entity_poly.pdbx_strand_id
1 'polypeptide(L)'
;DQEQAAWLADTLTGLERAFLAVSHDAAFLNRAVTAVCAVEGRRLTKYPGNYAAYQAKKECLEGEHLRQYTAQQREIARTEAYIRKNRAGRNAKMARGRQKRLDRLERLAAPEGRSAPPVFEFQPLPAGRTGDLEVVGLSVGYRSPVLEGLDLSVHAGQKVVLTGFNGVGKSTLLNTLAGRLPPLAGRFRFSEQAALGYFPQALAWTDGTRTPEELVTGAFPALDRQEARRALARCGVRQEHALQAVATLSGGEQARVKLCLLTLRPCNFLLLDEPTNHLDRAAKEALARALDRFPGTVLLVSHEADFYRAWAQRVVEIGGKGR
;
A
#
# COMPACT_ATOMS: atom_id res chain seq x y z
N ASP A 1 4.32 -18.41 -8.66
CA ASP A 1 4.97 -18.20 -9.97
C ASP A 1 3.92 -17.88 -11.03
N GLN A 2 4.21 -16.94 -11.93
CA GLN A 2 3.29 -16.54 -13.00
C GLN A 2 2.92 -17.71 -13.92
N GLU A 3 3.86 -18.61 -14.18
CA GLU A 3 3.62 -19.84 -14.98
C GLU A 3 2.64 -20.79 -14.28
N GLN A 4 2.77 -20.98 -12.97
CA GLN A 4 1.86 -21.81 -12.20
C GLN A 4 0.45 -21.20 -12.13
N ALA A 5 0.36 -19.88 -11.98
CA ALA A 5 -0.92 -19.17 -12.00
C ALA A 5 -1.60 -19.27 -13.38
N ALA A 6 -0.81 -19.17 -14.46
CA ALA A 6 -1.30 -19.35 -15.82
C ALA A 6 -1.80 -20.79 -16.08
N TRP A 7 -1.01 -21.79 -15.67
CA TRP A 7 -1.40 -23.19 -15.77
C TRP A 7 -2.68 -23.49 -14.98
N LEU A 8 -2.77 -22.96 -13.74
CA LEU A 8 -3.97 -23.11 -12.91
C LEU A 8 -5.20 -22.45 -13.56
N ALA A 9 -5.04 -21.25 -14.13
CA ALA A 9 -6.11 -20.55 -14.83
C ALA A 9 -6.64 -21.38 -16.01
N ASP A 10 -5.75 -21.98 -16.81
CA ASP A 10 -6.12 -22.85 -17.95
C ASP A 10 -6.82 -24.12 -17.48
N THR A 11 -6.32 -24.74 -16.42
CA THR A 11 -6.95 -25.91 -15.83
C THR A 11 -8.36 -25.60 -15.33
N LEU A 12 -8.55 -24.47 -14.64
CA LEU A 12 -9.86 -24.05 -14.14
C LEU A 12 -10.84 -23.69 -15.26
N THR A 13 -10.35 -23.08 -16.34
CA THR A 13 -11.20 -22.73 -17.51
C THR A 13 -11.70 -23.97 -18.25
N GLY A 14 -10.95 -25.08 -18.20
CA GLY A 14 -11.34 -26.36 -18.77
C GLY A 14 -12.29 -27.21 -17.92
N LEU A 15 -12.60 -26.76 -16.69
CA LEU A 15 -13.51 -27.49 -15.81
C LEU A 15 -14.97 -27.33 -16.25
N GLU A 16 -15.70 -28.44 -16.40
CA GLU A 16 -17.15 -28.41 -16.63
C GLU A 16 -17.98 -28.08 -15.36
N ARG A 17 -17.32 -27.78 -14.27
CA ARG A 17 -17.94 -27.50 -12.97
C ARG A 17 -17.74 -26.03 -12.56
N ALA A 18 -18.70 -25.49 -11.81
CA ALA A 18 -18.57 -24.17 -11.23
C ALA A 18 -17.47 -24.16 -10.14
N PHE A 19 -16.68 -23.11 -10.11
CA PHE A 19 -15.70 -22.87 -9.05
C PHE A 19 -15.80 -21.43 -8.53
N LEU A 20 -15.32 -21.22 -7.32
CA LEU A 20 -15.16 -19.91 -6.69
C LEU A 20 -13.69 -19.73 -6.35
N ALA A 21 -13.09 -18.64 -6.85
CA ALA A 21 -11.71 -18.30 -6.58
C ALA A 21 -11.61 -16.94 -5.87
N VAL A 22 -10.74 -16.86 -4.88
CA VAL A 22 -10.33 -15.60 -4.25
C VAL A 22 -8.86 -15.37 -4.56
N SER A 23 -8.55 -14.31 -5.28
CA SER A 23 -7.18 -13.99 -5.69
C SER A 23 -6.98 -12.48 -5.78
N HIS A 24 -5.74 -12.05 -5.60
CA HIS A 24 -5.30 -10.68 -5.86
C HIS A 24 -4.60 -10.54 -7.22
N ASP A 25 -4.36 -11.64 -7.91
CA ASP A 25 -3.72 -11.66 -9.22
C ASP A 25 -4.75 -11.33 -10.31
N ALA A 26 -4.63 -10.11 -10.85
CA ALA A 26 -5.50 -9.63 -11.91
C ALA A 26 -5.35 -10.43 -13.21
N ALA A 27 -4.15 -10.90 -13.55
CA ALA A 27 -3.90 -11.69 -14.75
C ALA A 27 -4.58 -13.05 -14.65
N PHE A 28 -4.44 -13.72 -13.50
CA PHE A 28 -5.14 -14.97 -13.19
C PHE A 28 -6.66 -14.79 -13.28
N LEU A 29 -7.22 -13.77 -12.58
CA LEU A 29 -8.66 -13.52 -12.60
C LEU A 29 -9.18 -13.18 -14.00
N ASN A 30 -8.46 -12.40 -14.78
CA ASN A 30 -8.87 -12.07 -16.14
C ASN A 30 -8.97 -13.31 -17.05
N ARG A 31 -8.14 -14.31 -16.82
CA ARG A 31 -8.08 -15.53 -17.61
C ARG A 31 -9.07 -16.59 -17.13
N ALA A 32 -9.24 -16.74 -15.82
CA ALA A 32 -9.98 -17.85 -15.21
C ALA A 32 -11.48 -17.56 -15.01
N VAL A 33 -11.93 -16.30 -14.81
CA VAL A 33 -13.30 -16.04 -14.35
C VAL A 33 -14.19 -15.42 -15.41
N THR A 34 -15.47 -15.80 -15.38
CA THR A 34 -16.54 -15.26 -16.24
C THR A 34 -17.48 -14.30 -15.51
N ALA A 35 -17.35 -14.21 -14.19
CA ALA A 35 -18.07 -13.26 -13.37
C ALA A 35 -17.27 -12.92 -12.10
N VAL A 36 -17.42 -11.71 -11.61
CA VAL A 36 -16.79 -11.24 -10.37
C VAL A 36 -17.87 -10.93 -9.34
N CYS A 37 -17.70 -11.47 -8.12
CA CYS A 37 -18.53 -11.16 -6.96
C CYS A 37 -17.78 -10.19 -6.05
N ALA A 38 -18.17 -8.92 -6.03
CA ALA A 38 -17.60 -7.92 -5.13
C ALA A 38 -18.34 -7.92 -3.80
N VAL A 39 -17.58 -7.98 -2.70
CA VAL A 39 -18.10 -7.87 -1.32
C VAL A 39 -17.70 -6.51 -0.79
N GLU A 40 -18.64 -5.58 -0.74
CA GLU A 40 -18.43 -4.21 -0.31
C GLU A 40 -19.58 -3.75 0.59
N GLY A 41 -19.30 -3.01 1.64
CA GLY A 41 -20.33 -2.50 2.55
C GLY A 41 -21.26 -3.58 3.12
N ARG A 42 -20.77 -4.79 3.38
CA ARG A 42 -21.54 -5.99 3.80
C ARG A 42 -22.59 -6.45 2.76
N ARG A 43 -22.39 -6.09 1.50
CA ARG A 43 -23.24 -6.52 0.38
C ARG A 43 -22.41 -7.27 -0.64
N LEU A 44 -23.01 -8.29 -1.25
CA LEU A 44 -22.44 -9.03 -2.36
C LEU A 44 -23.09 -8.54 -3.65
N THR A 45 -22.27 -8.07 -4.59
CA THR A 45 -22.75 -7.65 -5.91
C THR A 45 -22.03 -8.46 -6.98
N LYS A 46 -22.80 -9.09 -7.87
CA LYS A 46 -22.27 -9.89 -8.97
C LYS A 46 -22.16 -9.02 -10.24
N TYR A 47 -20.99 -9.05 -10.84
CA TYR A 47 -20.68 -8.40 -12.12
C TYR A 47 -20.37 -9.47 -13.17
N PRO A 48 -21.09 -9.53 -14.28
CA PRO A 48 -20.76 -10.41 -15.39
C PRO A 48 -19.50 -9.93 -16.09
N GLY A 49 -18.70 -10.87 -16.61
CA GLY A 49 -17.45 -10.58 -17.29
C GLY A 49 -16.22 -10.91 -16.44
N ASN A 50 -15.05 -10.74 -17.03
CA ASN A 50 -13.78 -10.97 -16.37
C ASN A 50 -13.43 -9.79 -15.42
N TYR A 51 -12.28 -9.88 -14.78
CA TYR A 51 -11.85 -8.88 -13.79
C TYR A 51 -11.64 -7.48 -14.41
N ALA A 52 -11.14 -7.39 -15.64
CA ALA A 52 -10.98 -6.10 -16.34
C ALA A 52 -12.34 -5.43 -16.65
N ALA A 53 -13.32 -6.21 -17.08
CA ALA A 53 -14.68 -5.71 -17.30
C ALA A 53 -15.34 -5.23 -16.00
N TYR A 54 -15.11 -5.96 -14.88
CA TYR A 54 -15.54 -5.52 -13.56
C TYR A 54 -14.89 -4.19 -13.16
N GLN A 55 -13.56 -4.06 -13.31
CA GLN A 55 -12.85 -2.82 -12.97
C GLN A 55 -13.38 -1.62 -13.77
N ALA A 56 -13.52 -1.76 -15.08
CA ALA A 56 -14.05 -0.69 -15.93
C ALA A 56 -15.46 -0.26 -15.52
N LYS A 57 -16.33 -1.23 -15.21
CA LYS A 57 -17.70 -0.95 -14.75
C LYS A 57 -17.71 -0.28 -13.39
N LYS A 58 -16.86 -0.73 -12.47
CA LYS A 58 -16.71 -0.13 -11.14
C LYS A 58 -16.23 1.32 -11.23
N GLU A 59 -15.19 1.60 -12.01
CA GLU A 59 -14.69 2.97 -12.23
C GLU A 59 -15.78 3.89 -12.82
N CYS A 60 -16.59 3.38 -13.74
CA CYS A 60 -17.70 4.13 -14.32
C CYS A 60 -18.74 4.48 -13.24
N LEU A 61 -19.21 3.50 -12.46
CA LEU A 61 -20.21 3.69 -11.40
C LEU A 61 -19.72 4.62 -10.30
N GLU A 62 -18.46 4.46 -9.87
CA GLU A 62 -17.84 5.35 -8.89
C GLU A 62 -17.71 6.78 -9.42
N GLY A 63 -17.36 6.93 -10.70
CA GLY A 63 -17.29 8.23 -11.37
C GLY A 63 -18.66 8.92 -11.47
N GLU A 64 -19.71 8.18 -11.76
CA GLU A 64 -21.09 8.69 -11.78
C GLU A 64 -21.56 9.08 -10.38
N HIS A 65 -21.35 8.23 -9.39
CA HIS A 65 -21.72 8.52 -8.01
C HIS A 65 -21.00 9.77 -7.47
N LEU A 66 -19.71 9.92 -7.77
CA LEU A 66 -18.94 11.10 -7.39
C LEU A 66 -19.49 12.39 -8.04
N ARG A 67 -19.86 12.33 -9.34
CA ARG A 67 -20.46 13.48 -10.03
C ARG A 67 -21.78 13.88 -9.39
N GLN A 68 -22.65 12.91 -9.11
CA GLN A 68 -23.94 13.13 -8.46
C GLN A 68 -23.77 13.69 -7.06
N TYR A 69 -22.89 13.12 -6.25
CA TYR A 69 -22.56 13.61 -4.90
C TYR A 69 -22.04 15.04 -4.93
N THR A 70 -21.09 15.34 -5.82
CA THR A 70 -20.50 16.68 -5.93
C THR A 70 -21.53 17.71 -6.39
N ALA A 71 -22.39 17.35 -7.31
CA ALA A 71 -23.50 18.21 -7.76
C ALA A 71 -24.48 18.50 -6.63
N GLN A 72 -24.87 17.46 -5.86
CA GLN A 72 -25.75 17.60 -4.71
C GLN A 72 -25.12 18.49 -3.62
N GLN A 73 -23.84 18.29 -3.29
CA GLN A 73 -23.14 19.11 -2.30
C GLN A 73 -23.06 20.59 -2.70
N ARG A 74 -22.84 20.88 -3.99
CA ARG A 74 -22.86 22.25 -4.51
C ARG A 74 -24.28 22.88 -4.41
N GLU A 75 -25.33 22.11 -4.66
CA GLU A 75 -26.70 22.58 -4.52
C GLU A 75 -27.06 22.85 -3.05
N ILE A 76 -26.68 21.95 -2.16
CA ILE A 76 -26.84 22.11 -0.70
C ILE A 76 -26.14 23.39 -0.25
N ALA A 77 -24.87 23.57 -0.58
CA ALA A 77 -24.08 24.76 -0.17
C ALA A 77 -24.70 26.07 -0.70
N ARG A 78 -25.16 26.09 -1.96
CA ARG A 78 -25.86 27.25 -2.52
C ARG A 78 -27.18 27.55 -1.79
N THR A 79 -27.93 26.51 -1.45
CA THR A 79 -29.21 26.64 -0.77
C THR A 79 -28.99 27.13 0.66
N GLU A 80 -28.02 26.59 1.39
CA GLU A 80 -27.66 27.05 2.73
C GLU A 80 -27.15 28.50 2.73
N ALA A 81 -26.34 28.89 1.77
CA ALA A 81 -25.90 30.28 1.61
C ALA A 81 -27.07 31.24 1.37
N TYR A 82 -28.05 30.83 0.53
CA TYR A 82 -29.27 31.60 0.30
C TYR A 82 -30.10 31.74 1.58
N ILE A 83 -30.31 30.65 2.31
CA ILE A 83 -31.07 30.63 3.56
C ILE A 83 -30.40 31.56 4.57
N ARG A 84 -29.07 31.47 4.74
CA ARG A 84 -28.29 32.31 5.66
C ARG A 84 -28.43 33.80 5.34
N LYS A 85 -28.38 34.16 4.05
CA LYS A 85 -28.50 35.54 3.59
C LYS A 85 -29.93 36.10 3.76
N ASN A 86 -30.97 35.26 3.66
CA ASN A 86 -32.36 35.67 3.65
C ASN A 86 -33.18 35.20 4.86
N ARG A 87 -32.50 34.92 5.98
CA ARG A 87 -33.14 34.41 7.21
C ARG A 87 -34.15 35.39 7.81
N ALA A 88 -33.93 36.68 7.60
CA ALA A 88 -34.81 37.76 8.00
C ALA A 88 -35.15 38.68 6.81
N GLY A 89 -36.29 39.40 6.85
CA GLY A 89 -36.67 40.32 5.83
C GLY A 89 -37.64 39.77 4.79
N ARG A 90 -37.79 40.49 3.65
CA ARG A 90 -38.77 40.25 2.59
C ARG A 90 -38.77 38.80 2.03
N ASN A 91 -37.62 38.16 2.01
CA ASN A 91 -37.45 36.82 1.44
C ASN A 91 -37.50 35.69 2.51
N ALA A 92 -37.80 35.98 3.77
CA ALA A 92 -37.80 34.99 4.85
C ALA A 92 -38.76 33.81 4.60
N LYS A 93 -39.94 34.05 3.98
CA LYS A 93 -40.88 32.97 3.60
C LYS A 93 -40.27 31.99 2.59
N MET A 94 -39.56 32.49 1.59
CA MET A 94 -38.85 31.68 0.59
C MET A 94 -37.66 30.91 1.22
N ALA A 95 -36.92 31.55 2.13
CA ALA A 95 -35.83 30.91 2.86
C ALA A 95 -36.33 29.73 3.71
N ARG A 96 -37.48 29.88 4.41
CA ARG A 96 -38.13 28.78 5.15
C ARG A 96 -38.57 27.63 4.25
N GLY A 97 -39.13 27.96 3.06
CA GLY A 97 -39.51 26.94 2.08
C GLY A 97 -38.31 26.14 1.56
N ARG A 98 -37.19 26.80 1.29
CA ARG A 98 -35.95 26.15 0.89
C ARG A 98 -35.36 25.30 2.03
N GLN A 99 -35.45 25.78 3.28
CA GLN A 99 -35.01 25.00 4.45
C GLN A 99 -35.81 23.69 4.55
N LYS A 100 -37.15 23.75 4.48
CA LYS A 100 -37.98 22.53 4.53
C LYS A 100 -37.67 21.55 3.39
N ARG A 101 -37.31 22.05 2.20
CA ARG A 101 -36.91 21.21 1.07
C ARG A 101 -35.55 20.56 1.33
N LEU A 102 -34.61 21.31 1.90
CA LEU A 102 -33.28 20.81 2.27
C LEU A 102 -33.35 19.74 3.37
N ASP A 103 -34.24 19.94 4.36
CA ASP A 103 -34.47 18.99 5.45
C ASP A 103 -35.08 17.66 4.99
N ARG A 104 -35.80 17.68 3.85
CA ARG A 104 -36.39 16.48 3.24
C ARG A 104 -35.51 15.85 2.16
N LEU A 105 -34.40 16.51 1.81
CA LEU A 105 -33.51 16.01 0.76
C LEU A 105 -32.81 14.74 1.25
N GLU A 106 -33.00 13.66 0.52
CA GLU A 106 -32.22 12.44 0.73
C GLU A 106 -30.76 12.72 0.33
N ARG A 107 -29.88 12.72 1.33
CA ARG A 107 -28.47 12.99 1.12
C ARG A 107 -27.79 11.75 0.60
N LEU A 108 -27.12 11.88 -0.56
CA LEU A 108 -26.27 10.84 -1.07
C LEU A 108 -25.15 10.60 -0.07
N ALA A 109 -24.86 9.32 0.20
CA ALA A 109 -23.70 8.95 0.98
C ALA A 109 -22.43 9.45 0.29
N ALA A 110 -21.46 9.91 1.06
CA ALA A 110 -20.16 10.21 0.49
C ALA A 110 -19.64 8.95 -0.23
N PRO A 111 -19.05 9.09 -1.42
CA PRO A 111 -18.48 7.94 -2.12
C PRO A 111 -17.55 7.17 -1.19
N GLU A 112 -17.87 5.90 -0.92
CA GLU A 112 -17.00 5.03 -0.16
C GLU A 112 -15.71 4.83 -0.98
N GLY A 113 -14.57 5.18 -0.43
CA GLY A 113 -13.29 4.81 -1.01
C GLY A 113 -12.47 5.88 -1.69
N ARG A 114 -12.94 7.11 -1.86
CA ARG A 114 -12.04 8.22 -2.23
C ARG A 114 -11.67 9.08 -1.02
N SER A 115 -11.01 8.47 -0.02
CA SER A 115 -9.96 9.21 0.66
C SER A 115 -8.97 9.70 -0.41
N ALA A 116 -8.48 10.93 -0.28
CA ALA A 116 -7.42 11.41 -1.18
C ALA A 116 -6.38 10.28 -1.37
N PRO A 117 -5.85 10.10 -2.59
CA PRO A 117 -4.86 9.05 -2.80
C PRO A 117 -3.78 9.19 -1.73
N PRO A 118 -3.33 8.07 -1.15
CA PRO A 118 -2.34 8.13 -0.08
C PRO A 118 -1.08 8.84 -0.58
N VAL A 119 -0.44 9.57 0.32
CA VAL A 119 0.83 10.25 0.05
C VAL A 119 1.86 9.66 1.00
N PHE A 120 2.84 8.97 0.44
CA PHE A 120 4.01 8.52 1.18
C PHE A 120 5.15 9.51 0.93
N GLU A 121 5.82 9.93 1.98
CA GLU A 121 6.94 10.86 1.91
C GLU A 121 7.97 10.43 2.94
N PHE A 122 9.02 9.74 2.46
CA PHE A 122 10.11 9.30 3.33
C PHE A 122 10.94 10.49 3.76
N GLN A 123 11.30 10.52 5.05
CA GLN A 123 12.15 11.57 5.60
C GLN A 123 13.63 11.21 5.34
N PRO A 124 14.32 11.93 4.42
CA PRO A 124 15.73 11.68 4.19
C PRO A 124 16.55 12.24 5.34
N LEU A 125 17.64 11.58 5.65
CA LEU A 125 18.66 12.17 6.51
C LEU A 125 19.37 13.32 5.81
N PRO A 126 19.95 14.30 6.57
CA PRO A 126 20.69 15.42 6.00
C PRO A 126 21.77 14.96 5.01
N ALA A 127 22.01 15.81 4.00
CA ALA A 127 23.05 15.57 2.99
C ALA A 127 24.42 15.31 3.64
N GLY A 128 25.19 14.38 3.05
CA GLY A 128 26.51 13.98 3.56
C GLY A 128 26.51 12.62 4.26
N ARG A 129 25.35 12.01 4.52
CA ARG A 129 25.27 10.64 5.03
C ARG A 129 25.00 9.68 3.88
N THR A 130 25.98 8.81 3.60
CA THR A 130 25.87 7.80 2.56
C THR A 130 25.26 6.51 3.09
N GLY A 131 24.44 5.85 2.28
CA GLY A 131 23.87 4.55 2.58
C GLY A 131 24.41 3.52 1.59
N ASP A 132 25.65 3.03 1.80
CA ASP A 132 26.24 1.97 0.99
C ASP A 132 26.06 0.62 1.69
N LEU A 133 25.98 -0.44 0.89
CA LEU A 133 26.00 -1.83 1.34
C LEU A 133 27.00 -2.62 0.54
N GLU A 134 27.88 -3.33 1.23
CA GLU A 134 28.77 -4.32 0.68
C GLU A 134 28.45 -5.70 1.29
N VAL A 135 28.30 -6.70 0.44
CA VAL A 135 28.02 -8.09 0.80
C VAL A 135 29.06 -8.98 0.13
N VAL A 136 29.75 -9.81 0.90
CA VAL A 136 30.84 -10.66 0.42
C VAL A 136 30.64 -12.10 0.89
N GLY A 137 30.44 -13.01 -0.07
CA GLY A 137 30.28 -14.44 0.17
C GLY A 137 29.17 -14.79 1.15
N LEU A 138 28.11 -13.97 1.22
CA LEU A 138 27.09 -14.08 2.25
C LEU A 138 26.20 -15.30 2.03
N SER A 139 26.09 -16.14 3.06
CA SER A 139 25.13 -17.25 3.13
C SER A 139 24.12 -16.99 4.23
N VAL A 140 22.83 -17.10 3.87
CA VAL A 140 21.71 -16.82 4.77
C VAL A 140 20.76 -18.00 4.86
N GLY A 141 20.16 -18.20 6.02
CA GLY A 141 19.26 -19.32 6.30
C GLY A 141 18.90 -19.38 7.77
N TYR A 142 18.22 -20.44 8.18
CA TYR A 142 17.87 -20.69 9.58
C TYR A 142 18.78 -21.76 10.20
N ARG A 143 18.57 -23.05 9.87
CA ARG A 143 19.42 -24.18 10.30
C ARG A 143 20.37 -24.64 9.20
N SER A 144 19.95 -24.44 7.96
CA SER A 144 20.70 -24.70 6.74
C SER A 144 20.65 -23.48 5.85
N PRO A 145 21.64 -23.25 5.00
CA PRO A 145 21.61 -22.14 4.07
C PRO A 145 20.49 -22.31 3.05
N VAL A 146 19.77 -21.21 2.79
CA VAL A 146 18.75 -21.10 1.74
C VAL A 146 19.33 -20.37 0.54
N LEU A 147 20.23 -19.43 0.79
CA LEU A 147 21.02 -18.72 -0.22
C LEU A 147 22.47 -18.75 0.19
N GLU A 148 23.37 -19.09 -0.72
CA GLU A 148 24.79 -19.27 -0.45
C GLU A 148 25.67 -18.38 -1.34
N GLY A 149 26.75 -17.88 -0.76
CA GLY A 149 27.85 -17.23 -1.49
C GLY A 149 27.44 -15.96 -2.25
N LEU A 150 26.50 -15.17 -1.71
CA LEU A 150 26.04 -13.95 -2.39
C LEU A 150 27.12 -12.85 -2.27
N ASP A 151 27.47 -12.28 -3.41
CA ASP A 151 28.23 -11.02 -3.53
C ASP A 151 27.30 -9.94 -4.09
N LEU A 152 27.19 -8.83 -3.39
CA LEU A 152 26.36 -7.71 -3.79
C LEU A 152 26.92 -6.39 -3.26
N SER A 153 27.04 -5.41 -4.13
CA SER A 153 27.34 -4.03 -3.75
C SER A 153 26.17 -3.12 -4.16
N VAL A 154 25.78 -2.24 -3.26
CA VAL A 154 24.76 -1.21 -3.50
C VAL A 154 25.32 0.11 -3.04
N HIS A 155 25.44 1.07 -3.97
CA HIS A 155 26.01 2.39 -3.69
C HIS A 155 24.96 3.39 -3.23
N ALA A 156 25.40 4.43 -2.53
CA ALA A 156 24.55 5.49 -2.03
C ALA A 156 23.63 6.08 -3.11
N GLY A 157 22.34 6.20 -2.79
CA GLY A 157 21.32 6.69 -3.72
C GLY A 157 20.88 5.70 -4.79
N GLN A 158 21.50 4.52 -4.89
CA GLN A 158 21.12 3.49 -5.83
C GLN A 158 19.78 2.84 -5.47
N LYS A 159 18.99 2.53 -6.50
CA LYS A 159 17.69 1.84 -6.37
C LYS A 159 17.79 0.48 -7.02
N VAL A 160 17.99 -0.54 -6.18
CA VAL A 160 18.24 -1.92 -6.59
C VAL A 160 17.04 -2.79 -6.26
N VAL A 161 16.64 -3.62 -7.21
CA VAL A 161 15.57 -4.60 -7.05
C VAL A 161 16.15 -6.01 -7.08
N LEU A 162 15.78 -6.81 -6.09
CA LEU A 162 16.12 -8.22 -6.03
C LEU A 162 14.93 -9.04 -6.54
N THR A 163 15.15 -9.83 -7.57
CA THR A 163 14.19 -10.77 -8.14
C THR A 163 14.68 -12.20 -7.96
N GLY A 164 13.85 -13.18 -8.27
CA GLY A 164 14.20 -14.61 -8.18
C GLY A 164 13.01 -15.45 -7.72
N PHE A 165 13.14 -16.77 -7.81
CA PHE A 165 12.06 -17.71 -7.45
C PHE A 165 11.59 -17.59 -6.01
N ASN A 166 10.34 -17.99 -5.76
CA ASN A 166 9.83 -18.05 -4.39
C ASN A 166 10.59 -19.10 -3.59
N GLY A 167 10.95 -18.76 -2.35
CA GLY A 167 11.74 -19.65 -1.49
C GLY A 167 13.25 -19.57 -1.69
N VAL A 168 13.79 -18.82 -2.66
CA VAL A 168 15.23 -18.69 -2.90
C VAL A 168 16.01 -17.94 -1.79
N GLY A 169 15.30 -17.39 -0.80
CA GLY A 169 15.94 -16.73 0.35
C GLY A 169 15.92 -15.20 0.30
N LYS A 170 15.16 -14.55 -0.58
CA LYS A 170 15.10 -13.08 -0.68
C LYS A 170 14.70 -12.41 0.65
N SER A 171 13.61 -12.86 1.25
CA SER A 171 13.13 -12.35 2.55
C SER A 171 14.11 -12.69 3.69
N THR A 172 14.75 -13.86 3.62
CA THR A 172 15.78 -14.27 4.58
C THR A 172 17.00 -13.35 4.48
N LEU A 173 17.40 -12.99 3.26
CA LEU A 173 18.48 -12.02 3.01
C LEU A 173 18.11 -10.65 3.62
N LEU A 174 16.93 -10.11 3.34
CA LEU A 174 16.52 -8.81 3.89
C LEU A 174 16.43 -8.85 5.42
N ASN A 175 15.94 -9.95 6.01
CA ASN A 175 15.92 -10.11 7.47
C ASN A 175 17.35 -10.17 8.07
N THR A 176 18.30 -10.81 7.37
CA THR A 176 19.69 -10.83 7.79
C THR A 176 20.32 -9.43 7.70
N LEU A 177 20.13 -8.73 6.59
CA LEU A 177 20.60 -7.36 6.40
C LEU A 177 19.97 -6.37 7.40
N ALA A 178 18.72 -6.60 7.80
CA ALA A 178 18.03 -5.83 8.84
C ALA A 178 18.46 -6.19 10.27
N GLY A 179 19.41 -7.12 10.45
CA GLY A 179 19.92 -7.55 11.76
C GLY A 179 18.96 -8.44 12.56
N ARG A 180 17.94 -9.00 11.91
CA ARG A 180 16.95 -9.89 12.57
C ARG A 180 17.36 -11.35 12.59
N LEU A 181 18.24 -11.74 11.67
CA LEU A 181 18.83 -13.06 11.58
C LEU A 181 20.34 -12.92 11.45
N PRO A 182 21.14 -13.77 12.13
CA PRO A 182 22.56 -13.81 11.91
C PRO A 182 22.88 -14.40 10.54
N PRO A 183 23.98 -13.98 9.87
CA PRO A 183 24.48 -14.66 8.70
C PRO A 183 25.04 -16.04 9.09
N LEU A 184 24.91 -17.03 8.18
CA LEU A 184 25.50 -18.36 8.37
C LEU A 184 26.96 -18.41 7.94
N ALA A 185 27.33 -17.67 6.88
CA ALA A 185 28.70 -17.51 6.42
C ALA A 185 28.84 -16.19 5.65
N GLY A 186 30.08 -15.78 5.39
CA GLY A 186 30.36 -14.51 4.73
C GLY A 186 30.16 -13.30 5.64
N ARG A 187 30.08 -12.14 5.03
CA ARG A 187 29.88 -10.88 5.78
C ARG A 187 29.12 -9.86 4.95
N PHE A 188 28.50 -8.92 5.64
CA PHE A 188 27.97 -7.71 5.03
C PHE A 188 28.31 -6.50 5.90
N ARG A 189 28.40 -5.35 5.27
CA ARG A 189 28.69 -4.11 5.94
C ARG A 189 27.89 -2.97 5.29
N PHE A 190 27.17 -2.23 6.13
CA PHE A 190 26.66 -0.92 5.76
C PHE A 190 27.70 0.15 6.06
N SER A 191 27.65 1.28 5.35
CA SER A 191 28.41 2.47 5.74
C SER A 191 28.06 2.89 7.18
N GLU A 192 29.02 3.45 7.92
CA GLU A 192 28.82 3.86 9.33
C GLU A 192 27.66 4.84 9.53
N GLN A 193 27.32 5.57 8.50
CA GLN A 193 26.26 6.58 8.52
C GLN A 193 24.91 6.04 8.00
N ALA A 194 24.82 4.76 7.70
CA ALA A 194 23.58 4.16 7.21
C ALA A 194 22.53 4.10 8.33
N ALA A 195 21.38 4.68 8.07
CA ALA A 195 20.20 4.57 8.90
C ALA A 195 19.14 3.79 8.14
N LEU A 196 18.83 2.60 8.63
CA LEU A 196 17.96 1.65 7.94
C LEU A 196 16.47 1.92 8.23
N GLY A 197 15.67 1.98 7.19
CA GLY A 197 14.23 1.78 7.23
C GLY A 197 13.91 0.39 6.68
N TYR A 198 13.17 -0.42 7.44
CA TYR A 198 12.84 -1.78 7.01
C TYR A 198 11.33 -2.02 6.97
N PHE A 199 10.84 -2.48 5.83
CA PHE A 199 9.48 -2.96 5.63
C PHE A 199 9.50 -4.48 5.43
N PRO A 200 9.02 -5.28 6.38
CA PRO A 200 9.01 -6.74 6.28
C PRO A 200 7.83 -7.24 5.47
N GLN A 201 7.98 -8.40 4.84
CA GLN A 201 6.91 -9.08 4.12
C GLN A 201 5.72 -9.43 5.04
N ALA A 202 6.01 -9.98 6.22
CA ALA A 202 4.96 -10.31 7.18
C ALA A 202 4.50 -9.08 7.96
N LEU A 203 3.18 -8.83 7.96
CA LEU A 203 2.57 -7.75 8.73
C LEU A 203 2.35 -8.16 10.20
N ALA A 204 3.37 -8.75 10.84
CA ALA A 204 3.30 -9.10 12.25
C ALA A 204 3.43 -7.85 13.14
N TRP A 205 2.67 -7.83 14.23
CA TRP A 205 2.69 -6.78 15.26
C TRP A 205 3.10 -7.39 16.59
N THR A 206 3.95 -6.70 17.33
CA THR A 206 4.37 -7.13 18.69
C THR A 206 3.18 -7.14 19.65
N ASP A 207 2.29 -6.15 19.49
CA ASP A 207 1.03 -6.04 20.19
C ASP A 207 -0.05 -5.62 19.19
N GLY A 208 -0.87 -6.57 18.77
CA GLY A 208 -1.95 -6.36 17.82
C GLY A 208 -3.19 -5.65 18.43
N THR A 209 -3.24 -5.49 19.74
CA THR A 209 -4.34 -4.81 20.43
C THR A 209 -4.22 -3.29 20.39
N ARG A 210 -3.02 -2.77 20.15
CA ARG A 210 -2.78 -1.32 20.04
C ARG A 210 -3.42 -0.75 18.79
N THR A 211 -3.89 0.49 18.91
CA THR A 211 -4.41 1.24 17.77
C THR A 211 -3.27 1.83 16.92
N PRO A 212 -3.49 2.10 15.61
CA PRO A 212 -2.52 2.83 14.79
C PRO A 212 -2.05 4.15 15.40
N GLU A 213 -2.95 4.91 16.04
CA GLU A 213 -2.60 6.14 16.76
C GLU A 213 -1.60 5.88 17.88
N GLU A 214 -1.85 4.87 18.72
CA GLU A 214 -0.94 4.48 19.81
C GLU A 214 0.38 3.93 19.30
N LEU A 215 0.39 3.25 18.16
CA LEU A 215 1.62 2.77 17.52
C LEU A 215 2.49 3.94 17.03
N VAL A 216 1.87 4.96 16.43
CA VAL A 216 2.59 6.15 15.95
C VAL A 216 3.08 6.99 17.13
N THR A 217 2.23 7.34 18.10
CA THR A 217 2.62 8.15 19.27
C THR A 217 3.65 7.44 20.15
N GLY A 218 3.58 6.11 20.26
CA GLY A 218 4.56 5.32 20.98
C GLY A 218 5.91 5.24 20.29
N ALA A 219 5.94 5.20 18.96
CA ALA A 219 7.18 5.17 18.18
C ALA A 219 7.79 6.57 18.03
N PHE A 220 6.98 7.62 18.05
CA PHE A 220 7.36 9.02 17.87
C PHE A 220 6.74 9.89 18.96
N PRO A 221 7.31 9.90 20.18
CA PRO A 221 6.75 10.63 21.33
C PRO A 221 6.66 12.15 21.15
N ALA A 222 7.38 12.70 20.16
CA ALA A 222 7.31 14.13 19.81
C ALA A 222 6.01 14.50 19.08
N LEU A 223 5.29 13.53 18.53
CA LEU A 223 4.03 13.76 17.83
C LEU A 223 2.86 13.66 18.82
N ASP A 224 1.99 14.67 18.77
CA ASP A 224 0.71 14.58 19.49
C ASP A 224 -0.28 13.64 18.75
N ARG A 225 -1.41 13.34 19.41
CA ARG A 225 -2.44 12.46 18.82
C ARG A 225 -3.02 13.01 17.52
N GLN A 226 -3.15 14.32 17.40
CA GLN A 226 -3.70 14.96 16.21
C GLN A 226 -2.71 14.87 15.04
N GLU A 227 -1.44 15.07 15.30
CA GLU A 227 -0.35 14.89 14.32
C GLU A 227 -0.23 13.44 13.87
N ALA A 228 -0.32 12.49 14.80
CA ALA A 228 -0.33 11.06 14.49
C ALA A 228 -1.51 10.69 13.57
N ARG A 229 -2.72 11.18 13.86
CA ARG A 229 -3.90 10.96 13.00
C ARG A 229 -3.73 11.62 11.62
N ARG A 230 -3.15 12.80 11.55
CA ARG A 230 -2.86 13.47 10.26
C ARG A 230 -1.86 12.67 9.43
N ALA A 231 -0.80 12.14 10.05
CA ALA A 231 0.17 11.28 9.37
C ALA A 231 -0.47 10.00 8.84
N LEU A 232 -1.28 9.33 9.66
CA LEU A 232 -2.05 8.15 9.27
C LEU A 232 -3.01 8.44 8.12
N ALA A 233 -3.75 9.56 8.19
CA ALA A 233 -4.68 9.98 7.13
C ALA A 233 -3.95 10.27 5.81
N ARG A 234 -2.77 10.90 5.86
CA ARG A 234 -1.92 11.10 4.66
C ARG A 234 -1.52 9.77 4.01
N CYS A 235 -1.25 8.75 4.80
CA CYS A 235 -0.95 7.40 4.32
C CYS A 235 -2.22 6.59 3.92
N GLY A 236 -3.40 7.22 3.95
CA GLY A 236 -4.65 6.60 3.53
C GLY A 236 -5.29 5.69 4.59
N VAL A 237 -4.92 5.81 5.87
CA VAL A 237 -5.61 5.16 6.99
C VAL A 237 -6.80 6.03 7.39
N ARG A 238 -8.00 5.44 7.36
CA ARG A 238 -9.24 6.15 7.72
C ARG A 238 -9.25 6.51 9.22
N GLN A 239 -9.93 7.58 9.57
CA GLN A 239 -9.99 8.05 10.95
C GLN A 239 -10.58 7.00 11.90
N GLU A 240 -11.61 6.27 11.48
CA GLU A 240 -12.22 5.18 12.24
C GLU A 240 -11.25 4.02 12.48
N HIS A 241 -10.41 3.69 11.50
CA HIS A 241 -9.40 2.63 11.58
C HIS A 241 -8.17 3.04 12.40
N ALA A 242 -7.89 4.35 12.50
CA ALA A 242 -6.82 4.85 13.35
C ALA A 242 -7.04 4.59 14.85
N LEU A 243 -8.30 4.29 15.24
CA LEU A 243 -8.74 4.05 16.62
C LEU A 243 -9.15 2.59 16.89
N GLN A 244 -9.03 1.70 15.93
CA GLN A 244 -9.29 0.26 16.09
C GLN A 244 -8.00 -0.50 16.33
N ALA A 245 -8.08 -1.65 17.00
CA ALA A 245 -6.94 -2.53 17.18
C ALA A 245 -6.32 -2.92 15.83
N VAL A 246 -5.01 -2.76 15.67
CA VAL A 246 -4.33 -2.94 14.38
C VAL A 246 -4.51 -4.36 13.82
N ALA A 247 -4.62 -5.37 14.68
CA ALA A 247 -4.87 -6.76 14.26
C ALA A 247 -6.25 -6.96 13.61
N THR A 248 -7.22 -6.07 13.86
CA THR A 248 -8.58 -6.16 13.26
C THR A 248 -8.68 -5.49 11.90
N LEU A 249 -7.65 -4.76 11.50
CA LEU A 249 -7.60 -4.07 10.21
C LEU A 249 -7.32 -5.06 9.07
N SER A 250 -7.78 -4.72 7.88
CA SER A 250 -7.42 -5.47 6.67
C SER A 250 -5.91 -5.44 6.41
N GLY A 251 -5.38 -6.42 5.67
CA GLY A 251 -3.96 -6.46 5.31
C GLY A 251 -3.47 -5.19 4.63
N GLY A 252 -4.30 -4.58 3.77
CA GLY A 252 -3.96 -3.31 3.11
C GLY A 252 -3.88 -2.12 4.06
N GLU A 253 -4.75 -2.07 5.06
CA GLU A 253 -4.72 -1.04 6.10
C GLU A 253 -3.52 -1.21 7.03
N GLN A 254 -3.22 -2.44 7.43
CA GLN A 254 -2.03 -2.75 8.21
C GLN A 254 -0.74 -2.37 7.46
N ALA A 255 -0.67 -2.64 6.16
CA ALA A 255 0.45 -2.24 5.31
C ALA A 255 0.60 -0.70 5.28
N ARG A 256 -0.51 0.05 5.15
CA ARG A 256 -0.48 1.52 5.20
C ARG A 256 -0.02 2.05 6.56
N VAL A 257 -0.43 1.42 7.67
CA VAL A 257 0.06 1.79 9.01
C VAL A 257 1.58 1.55 9.11
N LYS A 258 2.10 0.42 8.63
CA LYS A 258 3.55 0.15 8.60
C LYS A 258 4.31 1.13 7.71
N LEU A 259 3.76 1.46 6.54
CA LEU A 259 4.34 2.48 5.67
C LEU A 259 4.33 3.86 6.34
N CYS A 260 3.26 4.22 7.06
CA CYS A 260 3.21 5.47 7.84
C CYS A 260 4.34 5.52 8.87
N LEU A 261 4.51 4.46 9.66
CA LEU A 261 5.61 4.37 10.65
C LEU A 261 6.99 4.47 9.98
N LEU A 262 7.14 3.90 8.79
CA LEU A 262 8.38 3.95 8.04
C LEU A 262 8.66 5.35 7.47
N THR A 263 7.63 6.05 6.96
CA THR A 263 7.78 7.42 6.43
C THR A 263 8.12 8.44 7.50
N LEU A 264 7.71 8.21 8.75
CA LEU A 264 8.01 9.10 9.87
C LEU A 264 9.43 8.91 10.44
N ARG A 265 10.10 7.82 10.08
CA ARG A 265 11.48 7.53 10.54
C ARG A 265 12.49 8.10 9.56
N PRO A 266 13.37 9.04 9.99
CA PRO A 266 14.47 9.49 9.15
C PRO A 266 15.40 8.33 8.79
N CYS A 267 15.64 8.12 7.51
CA CYS A 267 16.51 7.06 7.00
C CYS A 267 17.22 7.49 5.72
N ASN A 268 18.31 6.79 5.36
CA ASN A 268 19.00 6.95 4.09
C ASN A 268 19.16 5.64 3.32
N PHE A 269 18.70 4.53 3.92
CA PHE A 269 18.67 3.22 3.29
C PHE A 269 17.35 2.52 3.58
N LEU A 270 16.59 2.19 2.55
CA LEU A 270 15.33 1.44 2.66
C LEU A 270 15.53 -0.01 2.23
N LEU A 271 15.15 -0.94 3.12
CA LEU A 271 15.00 -2.35 2.84
C LEU A 271 13.51 -2.66 2.75
N LEU A 272 13.01 -3.07 1.59
CA LEU A 272 11.59 -3.29 1.35
C LEU A 272 11.34 -4.72 0.84
N ASP A 273 10.56 -5.49 1.59
CA ASP A 273 10.23 -6.88 1.25
C ASP A 273 8.77 -6.98 0.81
N GLU A 274 8.53 -7.09 -0.49
CA GLU A 274 7.21 -7.17 -1.14
C GLU A 274 6.21 -6.12 -0.61
N PRO A 275 6.56 -4.83 -0.60
CA PRO A 275 5.74 -3.78 0.03
C PRO A 275 4.41 -3.53 -0.69
N THR A 276 4.26 -4.04 -1.92
CA THR A 276 3.06 -3.92 -2.75
C THR A 276 2.00 -4.95 -2.44
N ASN A 277 2.35 -6.03 -1.75
CA ASN A 277 1.39 -7.02 -1.30
C ASN A 277 0.36 -6.33 -0.40
N HIS A 278 -0.91 -6.58 -0.63
CA HIS A 278 -2.03 -5.96 0.10
C HIS A 278 -2.31 -4.48 -0.21
N LEU A 279 -1.51 -3.79 -1.04
CA LEU A 279 -1.80 -2.42 -1.46
C LEU A 279 -2.73 -2.40 -2.68
N ASP A 280 -3.69 -1.48 -2.66
CA ASP A 280 -4.48 -1.16 -3.84
C ASP A 280 -3.64 -0.37 -4.87
N ARG A 281 -4.16 -0.23 -6.08
CA ARG A 281 -3.48 0.43 -7.19
C ARG A 281 -3.04 1.86 -6.85
N ALA A 282 -3.91 2.64 -6.20
CA ALA A 282 -3.59 4.02 -5.84
C ALA A 282 -2.44 4.12 -4.83
N ALA A 283 -2.39 3.20 -3.85
CA ALA A 283 -1.31 3.12 -2.88
C ALA A 283 0.00 2.63 -3.52
N LYS A 284 -0.05 1.66 -4.45
CA LYS A 284 1.13 1.22 -5.22
C LYS A 284 1.73 2.36 -6.03
N GLU A 285 0.91 3.11 -6.76
CA GLU A 285 1.36 4.26 -7.54
C GLU A 285 1.94 5.38 -6.65
N ALA A 286 1.33 5.62 -5.47
CA ALA A 286 1.83 6.59 -4.52
C ALA A 286 3.19 6.16 -3.92
N LEU A 287 3.34 4.86 -3.58
CA LEU A 287 4.60 4.31 -3.09
C LEU A 287 5.70 4.37 -4.15
N ALA A 288 5.40 4.02 -5.40
CA ALA A 288 6.35 4.11 -6.51
C ALA A 288 6.87 5.54 -6.67
N ARG A 289 5.98 6.55 -6.67
CA ARG A 289 6.38 7.97 -6.72
C ARG A 289 7.22 8.39 -5.52
N ALA A 290 6.92 7.87 -4.33
CA ALA A 290 7.69 8.18 -3.13
C ALA A 290 9.11 7.60 -3.19
N LEU A 291 9.26 6.36 -3.68
CA LEU A 291 10.55 5.70 -3.84
C LEU A 291 11.39 6.34 -4.96
N ASP A 292 10.75 6.77 -6.03
CA ASP A 292 11.42 7.52 -7.11
C ASP A 292 12.04 8.81 -6.59
N ARG A 293 11.30 9.57 -5.77
CA ARG A 293 11.75 10.84 -5.19
C ARG A 293 12.68 10.70 -3.99
N PHE A 294 12.75 9.52 -3.38
CA PHE A 294 13.60 9.31 -2.21
C PHE A 294 15.08 9.40 -2.59
N PRO A 295 15.86 10.35 -2.01
CA PRO A 295 17.25 10.55 -2.39
C PRO A 295 18.20 9.49 -1.84
N GLY A 296 17.75 8.66 -0.89
CA GLY A 296 18.54 7.58 -0.29
C GLY A 296 18.57 6.32 -1.14
N THR A 297 19.23 5.32 -0.60
CA THR A 297 19.39 3.99 -1.23
C THR A 297 18.16 3.13 -0.98
N VAL A 298 17.76 2.35 -1.97
CA VAL A 298 16.62 1.41 -1.88
C VAL A 298 17.08 0.03 -2.32
N LEU A 299 16.85 -0.97 -1.47
CA LEU A 299 16.92 -2.38 -1.80
C LEU A 299 15.53 -2.98 -1.67
N LEU A 300 14.93 -3.29 -2.80
CA LEU A 300 13.56 -3.78 -2.92
C LEU A 300 13.57 -5.25 -3.31
N VAL A 301 12.78 -6.07 -2.65
CA VAL A 301 12.32 -7.36 -3.15
C VAL A 301 10.91 -7.18 -3.70
N SER A 302 10.71 -7.49 -4.99
CA SER A 302 9.38 -7.47 -5.60
C SER A 302 9.32 -8.35 -6.84
N HIS A 303 8.15 -8.93 -7.08
CA HIS A 303 7.81 -9.66 -8.30
C HIS A 303 7.02 -8.82 -9.30
N GLU A 304 6.55 -7.63 -8.92
CA GLU A 304 5.72 -6.76 -9.74
C GLU A 304 6.58 -5.84 -10.61
N ALA A 305 6.95 -6.28 -11.81
CA ALA A 305 7.79 -5.50 -12.72
C ALA A 305 7.21 -4.11 -13.04
N ASP A 306 5.88 -4.01 -13.18
CA ASP A 306 5.21 -2.74 -13.47
C ASP A 306 5.34 -1.72 -12.33
N PHE A 307 5.56 -2.19 -11.09
CA PHE A 307 5.76 -1.32 -9.94
C PHE A 307 7.13 -0.64 -9.96
N TYR A 308 8.20 -1.36 -10.31
CA TYR A 308 9.56 -0.84 -10.18
C TYR A 308 10.24 -0.43 -11.48
N ARG A 309 9.74 -0.85 -12.65
CA ARG A 309 10.37 -0.60 -13.97
C ARG A 309 10.65 0.88 -14.24
N ALA A 310 9.81 1.78 -13.77
CA ALA A 310 9.94 3.21 -14.05
C ALA A 310 11.01 3.92 -13.22
N TRP A 311 11.42 3.38 -12.07
CA TRP A 311 12.30 4.07 -11.12
C TRP A 311 13.50 3.23 -10.65
N ALA A 312 13.49 1.90 -10.82
CA ALA A 312 14.63 1.06 -10.46
C ALA A 312 15.78 1.26 -11.43
N GLN A 313 16.99 1.38 -10.89
CA GLN A 313 18.21 1.58 -11.68
C GLN A 313 18.92 0.26 -12.00
N ARG A 314 18.75 -0.75 -11.15
CA ARG A 314 19.38 -2.07 -11.28
C ARG A 314 18.44 -3.15 -10.79
N VAL A 315 18.35 -4.23 -11.57
CA VAL A 315 17.64 -5.46 -11.17
C VAL A 315 18.66 -6.57 -11.04
N VAL A 316 18.64 -7.27 -9.93
CA VAL A 316 19.55 -8.40 -9.63
C VAL A 316 18.71 -9.64 -9.41
N GLU A 317 18.95 -10.67 -10.19
CA GLU A 317 18.28 -11.96 -10.03
C GLU A 317 19.07 -12.84 -9.06
N ILE A 318 18.41 -13.32 -8.00
CA ILE A 318 18.98 -14.21 -7.00
C ILE A 318 18.58 -15.65 -7.32
N GLY A 319 19.57 -16.57 -7.27
CA GLY A 319 19.34 -18.01 -7.50
C GLY A 319 19.36 -18.43 -8.97
N GLY A 320 19.59 -17.53 -9.91
CA GLY A 320 20.02 -17.89 -11.24
C GLY A 320 21.44 -18.47 -11.15
N LYS A 321 21.66 -19.70 -11.66
CA LYS A 321 23.01 -20.24 -11.81
C LYS A 321 23.80 -19.22 -12.64
N GLY A 322 24.80 -18.58 -12.01
CA GLY A 322 25.68 -17.67 -12.69
C GLY A 322 26.24 -18.35 -13.95
N ARG A 323 25.98 -17.73 -15.09
CA ARG A 323 26.80 -17.90 -16.30
C ARG A 323 27.91 -16.87 -16.27
#